data_0e9b91549305ccd90c4b513f9831c115
#
_entry.id   0e9b91549305ccd90c4b513f9831c115
#
_cell.length_a   1.000
_cell.length_b   1.000
_cell.length_c   1.000
_cell.angle_alpha   90.00
_cell.angle_beta   90.00
_cell.angle_gamma   90.00
#
_symmetry.space_group_name_H-M   'P 1'
#
loop_
_entity.id
_entity.type
_entity.pdbx_description
1 polymer ?
#
loop_
_entity_poly.entity_id
_entity_poly.type
_entity_poly.pdbx_seq_one_letter_code
_entity_poly.pdbx_strand_id
1 'polypeptide(L)'
;QIRADAVLSQFIRKKFAIKNTSGYSLNAFIDYDDPIKIIERLLIGSEGTLAFISEVTLQTIAIEEHRALNLIYGKLTDLINLTVQISGYDISSIELLDSLSLQSVSHIQELQPYLLQVDNDSAAIMLELTAPSKELLDTKLAQVNVVINQTPIIQQSGFVQDAKTAGILWKARKGVLPTIAGQRPLGSTVIIEDVAVQIEHLPALISDLRLMFEELSYQNAAIFGHVLAGNIHFVITPNFTNPEELQRYDKFMHAFTDLVANKYQGSLKAEHGSGRNVAPFALVEWGQQCWDIMWQIKELFDPQNILNPDVKLTRDNTLHMHSLKESSAVDPLIDKCMECGFCEPVCPSRKLSLTPRQR
;
A
#
# COMPACT_ATOMS: atom_id res chain seq x y z
N GLN A 1 5.10 -20.24 24.35
CA GLN A 1 5.87 -19.00 24.53
C GLN A 1 4.97 -17.77 24.32
N ILE A 2 4.44 -17.49 23.10
CA ILE A 2 3.63 -16.28 22.80
C ILE A 2 2.43 -16.18 23.73
N ARG A 3 1.59 -17.22 23.88
CA ARG A 3 0.37 -17.20 24.68
C ARG A 3 0.62 -17.10 26.18
N ALA A 4 1.77 -17.55 26.66
CA ALA A 4 2.14 -17.50 28.06
C ALA A 4 2.66 -16.12 28.48
N ASP A 5 3.02 -15.28 27.52
CA ASP A 5 3.50 -13.91 27.74
C ASP A 5 2.41 -12.90 27.34
N ALA A 6 1.74 -12.34 28.34
CA ALA A 6 0.63 -11.41 28.13
C ALA A 6 1.07 -10.11 27.44
N VAL A 7 2.29 -9.62 27.73
CA VAL A 7 2.82 -8.39 27.12
C VAL A 7 3.11 -8.62 25.65
N LEU A 8 3.78 -9.72 25.32
CA LEU A 8 4.06 -10.12 23.95
C LEU A 8 2.77 -10.34 23.15
N SER A 9 1.81 -11.07 23.71
CA SER A 9 0.51 -11.30 23.08
C SER A 9 -0.23 -10.00 22.80
N GLN A 10 -0.23 -9.05 23.73
CA GLN A 10 -0.85 -7.75 23.54
C GLN A 10 -0.14 -6.92 22.46
N PHE A 11 1.19 -6.93 22.44
CA PHE A 11 1.98 -6.27 21.41
C PHE A 11 1.63 -6.82 20.01
N ILE A 12 1.64 -8.15 19.85
CA ILE A 12 1.27 -8.80 18.58
C ILE A 12 -0.16 -8.43 18.16
N ARG A 13 -1.14 -8.49 19.08
CA ARG A 13 -2.52 -8.08 18.78
C ARG A 13 -2.60 -6.63 18.29
N LYS A 14 -1.85 -5.71 18.91
CA LYS A 14 -1.79 -4.32 18.51
C LYS A 14 -1.21 -4.15 17.10
N LYS A 15 -0.15 -4.90 16.78
CA LYS A 15 0.49 -4.87 15.44
C LYS A 15 -0.43 -5.40 14.33
N PHE A 16 -1.31 -6.35 14.64
CA PHE A 16 -2.29 -6.89 13.68
C PHE A 16 -3.70 -6.26 13.79
N ALA A 17 -3.87 -5.24 14.63
CA ALA A 17 -5.08 -4.39 14.61
C ALA A 17 -5.11 -3.43 13.42
N ILE A 18 -3.98 -3.23 12.74
CA ILE A 18 -3.82 -2.56 11.45
C ILE A 18 -3.37 -3.59 10.41
N LYS A 19 -3.42 -3.23 9.13
CA LYS A 19 -2.83 -4.07 8.07
C LYS A 19 -1.33 -4.28 8.34
N ASN A 20 -0.89 -5.52 8.34
CA ASN A 20 0.52 -5.85 8.57
C ASN A 20 0.91 -7.13 7.84
N THR A 21 1.82 -7.02 6.90
CA THR A 21 2.45 -8.14 6.19
C THR A 21 3.98 -8.15 6.39
N SER A 22 4.50 -7.31 7.27
CA SER A 22 5.91 -7.31 7.66
C SER A 22 6.23 -8.52 8.54
N GLY A 23 7.33 -9.21 8.27
CA GLY A 23 7.68 -10.43 9.00
C GLY A 23 6.66 -11.56 8.81
N TYR A 24 6.50 -12.44 9.82
CA TYR A 24 5.55 -13.55 9.80
C TYR A 24 4.29 -13.25 10.62
N SER A 25 3.18 -13.90 10.27
CA SER A 25 1.86 -13.74 10.90
C SER A 25 1.81 -14.34 12.31
N LEU A 26 2.52 -13.72 13.27
CA LEU A 26 2.60 -14.20 14.66
C LEU A 26 1.25 -14.21 15.38
N ASN A 27 0.27 -13.44 14.92
CA ASN A 27 -1.10 -13.47 15.42
C ASN A 27 -1.76 -14.85 15.23
N ALA A 28 -1.30 -15.66 14.26
CA ALA A 28 -1.80 -17.01 14.07
C ALA A 28 -1.73 -17.86 15.35
N PHE A 29 -0.67 -17.67 16.15
CA PHE A 29 -0.54 -18.36 17.45
C PHE A 29 -1.50 -17.85 18.53
N ILE A 30 -2.12 -16.73 18.34
CA ILE A 30 -3.06 -16.11 19.29
C ILE A 30 -4.50 -16.39 18.86
N ASP A 31 -4.75 -16.33 17.56
CA ASP A 31 -6.10 -16.36 16.99
C ASP A 31 -6.64 -17.79 16.79
N TYR A 32 -5.74 -18.80 16.73
CA TYR A 32 -6.11 -20.19 16.45
C TYR A 32 -5.49 -21.15 17.47
N ASP A 33 -6.26 -22.17 17.89
CA ASP A 33 -5.81 -23.26 18.76
C ASP A 33 -5.35 -24.49 17.96
N ASP A 34 -5.93 -24.70 16.78
CA ASP A 34 -5.58 -25.81 15.89
C ASP A 34 -4.22 -25.58 15.24
N PRO A 35 -3.23 -26.48 15.44
CA PRO A 35 -1.90 -26.38 14.83
C PRO A 35 -1.94 -26.31 13.30
N ILE A 36 -2.89 -26.99 12.65
CA ILE A 36 -3.02 -26.96 11.19
C ILE A 36 -3.45 -25.55 10.73
N LYS A 37 -4.38 -24.94 11.45
CA LYS A 37 -4.80 -23.54 11.17
C LYS A 37 -3.66 -22.54 11.41
N ILE A 38 -2.87 -22.73 12.44
CA ILE A 38 -1.69 -21.91 12.71
C ILE A 38 -0.71 -22.00 11.54
N ILE A 39 -0.38 -23.23 11.07
CA ILE A 39 0.51 -23.43 9.93
C ILE A 39 -0.06 -22.80 8.67
N GLU A 40 -1.33 -23.04 8.36
CA GLU A 40 -2.03 -22.42 7.21
C GLU A 40 -1.86 -20.89 7.22
N ARG A 41 -2.07 -20.25 8.37
CA ARG A 41 -1.96 -18.79 8.51
C ARG A 41 -0.54 -18.26 8.46
N LEU A 42 0.43 -19.02 8.95
CA LEU A 42 1.85 -18.67 8.82
C LEU A 42 2.33 -18.74 7.36
N LEU A 43 1.80 -19.66 6.55
CA LEU A 43 2.14 -19.77 5.13
C LEU A 43 1.57 -18.63 4.29
N ILE A 44 0.41 -18.08 4.68
CA ILE A 44 -0.18 -16.91 4.01
C ILE A 44 0.70 -15.68 4.28
N GLY A 45 1.16 -15.03 3.21
CA GLY A 45 2.05 -13.87 3.30
C GLY A 45 3.50 -14.20 3.64
N SER A 46 3.89 -15.49 3.65
CA SER A 46 5.28 -15.89 3.91
C SER A 46 6.26 -15.63 2.74
N GLU A 47 5.77 -15.20 1.59
CA GLU A 47 6.57 -14.86 0.40
C GLU A 47 7.47 -16.02 -0.07
N GLY A 48 7.01 -17.27 0.09
CA GLY A 48 7.75 -18.47 -0.30
C GLY A 48 8.96 -18.79 0.60
N THR A 49 9.07 -18.18 1.79
CA THR A 49 10.19 -18.37 2.71
C THR A 49 9.99 -19.56 3.66
N LEU A 50 8.75 -20.07 3.81
CA LEU A 50 8.43 -21.19 4.70
C LEU A 50 8.05 -22.45 3.93
N ALA A 51 7.42 -22.33 2.77
CA ALA A 51 7.02 -23.45 1.94
C ALA A 51 6.76 -23.01 0.50
N PHE A 52 6.68 -23.98 -0.41
CA PHE A 52 6.12 -23.81 -1.74
C PHE A 52 4.63 -24.20 -1.72
N ILE A 53 3.76 -23.29 -2.10
CA ILE A 53 2.32 -23.52 -2.17
C ILE A 53 1.98 -23.97 -3.59
N SER A 54 1.64 -25.25 -3.76
CA SER A 54 1.28 -25.83 -5.07
C SER A 54 -0.19 -25.65 -5.41
N GLU A 55 -1.05 -25.60 -4.40
CA GLU A 55 -2.50 -25.49 -4.57
C GLU A 55 -3.11 -24.72 -3.40
N VAL A 56 -4.14 -23.92 -3.68
CA VAL A 56 -4.91 -23.19 -2.67
C VAL A 56 -6.40 -23.25 -2.97
N THR A 57 -7.19 -23.49 -1.94
CA THR A 57 -8.65 -23.38 -2.01
C THR A 57 -9.08 -22.08 -1.34
N LEU A 58 -9.78 -21.21 -2.08
CA LEU A 58 -10.25 -19.92 -1.60
C LEU A 58 -11.77 -19.95 -1.40
N GLN A 59 -12.22 -19.35 -0.31
CA GLN A 59 -13.63 -19.03 -0.14
C GLN A 59 -13.96 -17.75 -0.92
N THR A 60 -14.95 -17.83 -1.81
CA THR A 60 -15.44 -16.66 -2.55
C THR A 60 -16.44 -15.87 -1.72
N ILE A 61 -16.55 -14.58 -2.01
CA ILE A 61 -17.60 -13.69 -1.50
C ILE A 61 -18.53 -13.30 -2.66
N ALA A 62 -19.79 -13.05 -2.36
CA ALA A 62 -20.74 -12.54 -3.34
C ALA A 62 -20.34 -11.13 -3.80
N ILE A 63 -20.48 -10.87 -5.09
CA ILE A 63 -20.32 -9.51 -5.64
C ILE A 63 -21.65 -8.77 -5.39
N GLU A 64 -21.59 -7.66 -4.70
CA GLU A 64 -22.74 -6.80 -4.50
C GLU A 64 -23.11 -6.07 -5.79
N GLU A 65 -24.40 -6.12 -6.15
CA GLU A 65 -24.90 -5.61 -7.44
C GLU A 65 -25.05 -4.08 -7.44
N HIS A 66 -25.36 -3.51 -6.27
CA HIS A 66 -25.60 -2.07 -6.14
C HIS A 66 -24.37 -1.38 -5.56
N ARG A 67 -23.90 -0.32 -6.24
CA ARG A 67 -22.76 0.47 -5.81
C ARG A 67 -22.97 1.94 -6.05
N ALA A 68 -22.30 2.75 -5.25
CA ALA A 68 -22.22 4.20 -5.42
C ALA A 68 -20.82 4.69 -5.08
N LEU A 69 -20.27 5.58 -5.91
CA LEU A 69 -18.93 6.13 -5.77
C LEU A 69 -19.00 7.65 -5.74
N ASN A 70 -18.33 8.28 -4.77
CA ASN A 70 -18.22 9.73 -4.66
C ASN A 70 -16.75 10.15 -4.63
N LEU A 71 -16.37 11.11 -5.48
CA LEU A 71 -15.06 11.75 -5.46
C LEU A 71 -15.20 13.07 -4.69
N ILE A 72 -14.53 13.17 -3.53
CA ILE A 72 -14.67 14.29 -2.59
C ILE A 72 -13.33 14.97 -2.44
N TYR A 73 -13.29 16.29 -2.63
CA TYR A 73 -12.12 17.15 -2.48
C TYR A 73 -12.19 17.95 -1.19
N GLY A 74 -11.08 18.07 -0.50
CA GLY A 74 -10.98 18.84 0.73
C GLY A 74 -9.53 18.97 1.20
N LYS A 75 -9.34 19.64 2.33
CA LYS A 75 -8.05 19.59 3.01
C LYS A 75 -7.80 18.16 3.49
N LEU A 76 -6.54 17.71 3.41
CA LEU A 76 -6.17 16.36 3.79
C LEU A 76 -6.66 16.00 5.20
N THR A 77 -6.47 16.90 6.18
CA THR A 77 -6.92 16.69 7.57
C THR A 77 -8.42 16.49 7.67
N ASP A 78 -9.21 17.29 6.94
CA ASP A 78 -10.67 17.20 6.97
C ASP A 78 -11.18 15.91 6.34
N LEU A 79 -10.56 15.47 5.23
CA LEU A 79 -10.89 14.21 4.57
C LEU A 79 -10.53 12.99 5.42
N ILE A 80 -9.42 13.02 6.15
CA ILE A 80 -9.08 11.93 7.09
C ILE A 80 -10.02 11.95 8.29
N ASN A 81 -10.36 13.12 8.82
CA ASN A 81 -11.35 13.23 9.90
C ASN A 81 -12.73 12.71 9.44
N LEU A 82 -13.15 13.01 8.21
CA LEU A 82 -14.34 12.41 7.61
C LEU A 82 -14.23 10.88 7.58
N THR A 83 -13.10 10.36 7.11
CA THR A 83 -12.83 8.91 7.04
C THR A 83 -12.93 8.27 8.43
N VAL A 84 -12.34 8.88 9.47
CA VAL A 84 -12.45 8.39 10.85
C VAL A 84 -13.90 8.38 11.33
N GLN A 85 -14.66 9.45 11.08
CA GLN A 85 -16.05 9.54 11.51
C GLN A 85 -16.96 8.48 10.86
N ILE A 86 -16.69 8.14 9.60
CA ILE A 86 -17.48 7.14 8.86
C ILE A 86 -16.89 5.72 8.92
N SER A 87 -15.72 5.51 9.52
CA SER A 87 -15.07 4.18 9.59
C SER A 87 -15.88 3.12 10.33
N GLY A 88 -16.80 3.55 11.21
CA GLY A 88 -17.73 2.66 11.90
C GLY A 88 -18.96 2.26 11.06
N TYR A 89 -19.16 2.84 9.88
CA TYR A 89 -20.23 2.45 8.96
C TYR A 89 -19.75 1.34 8.02
N ASP A 90 -20.69 0.69 7.36
CA ASP A 90 -20.42 -0.35 6.38
C ASP A 90 -19.98 0.28 5.04
N ILE A 91 -18.70 0.66 4.98
CA ILE A 91 -18.03 1.31 3.84
C ILE A 91 -17.22 0.26 3.08
N SER A 92 -17.35 0.24 1.75
CA SER A 92 -16.61 -0.72 0.92
C SER A 92 -15.15 -0.32 0.71
N SER A 93 -14.89 0.95 0.41
CA SER A 93 -13.52 1.46 0.29
C SER A 93 -13.46 3.00 0.39
N ILE A 94 -12.31 3.51 0.84
CA ILE A 94 -11.96 4.93 0.75
C ILE A 94 -10.52 5.01 0.27
N GLU A 95 -10.34 5.55 -0.95
CA GLU A 95 -9.04 5.71 -1.60
C GLU A 95 -8.60 7.18 -1.54
N LEU A 96 -7.40 7.43 -1.05
CA LEU A 96 -6.78 8.77 -1.03
C LEU A 96 -5.99 9.00 -2.33
N LEU A 97 -6.06 10.22 -2.84
CA LEU A 97 -5.24 10.77 -3.91
C LEU A 97 -4.75 12.16 -3.48
N ASP A 98 -3.47 12.33 -3.24
CA ASP A 98 -2.89 13.65 -2.95
C ASP A 98 -2.81 14.53 -4.21
N SER A 99 -2.37 15.78 -4.06
CA SER A 99 -2.28 16.74 -5.17
C SER A 99 -1.40 16.25 -6.33
N LEU A 100 -0.27 15.59 -6.03
CA LEU A 100 0.62 15.03 -7.05
C LEU A 100 -0.02 13.83 -7.76
N SER A 101 -0.72 12.97 -7.03
CA SER A 101 -1.49 11.87 -7.59
C SER A 101 -2.57 12.37 -8.56
N LEU A 102 -3.33 13.39 -8.18
CA LEU A 102 -4.35 14.02 -9.02
C LEU A 102 -3.74 14.68 -10.27
N GLN A 103 -2.63 15.41 -10.09
CA GLN A 103 -1.91 16.03 -11.21
C GLN A 103 -1.39 15.00 -12.20
N SER A 104 -0.88 13.86 -11.71
CA SER A 104 -0.34 12.80 -12.57
C SER A 104 -1.35 12.29 -13.59
N VAL A 105 -2.62 12.19 -13.23
CA VAL A 105 -3.71 11.67 -14.08
C VAL A 105 -4.47 12.75 -14.85
N SER A 106 -4.05 14.01 -14.76
CA SER A 106 -4.71 15.15 -15.42
C SER A 106 -4.74 15.09 -16.94
N HIS A 107 -3.87 14.29 -17.57
CA HIS A 107 -3.84 14.06 -19.01
C HIS A 107 -4.96 13.13 -19.52
N ILE A 108 -5.68 12.44 -18.64
CA ILE A 108 -6.77 11.52 -19.00
C ILE A 108 -8.02 12.35 -19.30
N GLN A 109 -8.38 12.44 -20.59
CA GLN A 109 -9.47 13.31 -21.07
C GLN A 109 -10.82 13.02 -20.39
N GLU A 110 -11.17 11.75 -20.18
CA GLU A 110 -12.44 11.38 -19.55
C GLU A 110 -12.54 11.81 -18.09
N LEU A 111 -11.41 12.06 -17.43
CA LEU A 111 -11.38 12.56 -16.05
C LEU A 111 -11.50 14.06 -15.91
N GLN A 112 -11.25 14.83 -16.99
CA GLN A 112 -11.25 16.31 -16.94
C GLN A 112 -12.49 16.93 -16.29
N PRO A 113 -13.73 16.43 -16.50
CA PRO A 113 -14.91 16.99 -15.84
C PRO A 113 -14.94 16.82 -14.32
N TYR A 114 -14.15 15.90 -13.79
CA TYR A 114 -14.14 15.52 -12.37
C TYR A 114 -12.88 15.97 -11.65
N LEU A 115 -11.81 16.32 -12.37
CA LEU A 115 -10.53 16.71 -11.77
C LEU A 115 -10.53 18.18 -11.39
N LEU A 116 -10.19 18.45 -10.14
CA LEU A 116 -9.96 19.79 -9.60
C LEU A 116 -8.45 19.96 -9.35
N GLN A 117 -7.89 21.09 -9.73
CA GLN A 117 -6.57 21.49 -9.30
C GLN A 117 -6.63 21.89 -7.82
N VAL A 118 -5.83 21.22 -7.01
CA VAL A 118 -5.76 21.46 -5.57
C VAL A 118 -4.32 21.82 -5.18
N ASP A 119 -4.18 22.58 -4.08
CA ASP A 119 -2.89 22.87 -3.47
C ASP A 119 -2.30 21.65 -2.76
N ASN A 120 -1.08 21.78 -2.24
CA ASN A 120 -0.37 20.67 -1.58
C ASN A 120 -1.01 20.24 -0.26
N ASP A 121 -1.83 21.07 0.37
CA ASP A 121 -2.53 20.74 1.62
C ASP A 121 -3.86 20.04 1.38
N SER A 122 -4.29 19.99 0.12
CA SER A 122 -5.56 19.42 -0.32
C SER A 122 -5.33 18.07 -1.02
N ALA A 123 -6.38 17.27 -1.02
CA ALA A 123 -6.41 15.94 -1.61
C ALA A 123 -7.81 15.61 -2.15
N ALA A 124 -7.97 14.44 -2.72
CA ALA A 124 -9.28 13.85 -2.96
C ALA A 124 -9.38 12.47 -2.30
N ILE A 125 -10.57 12.11 -1.87
CA ILE A 125 -10.91 10.73 -1.54
C ILE A 125 -11.97 10.20 -2.50
N MET A 126 -11.85 8.92 -2.86
CA MET A 126 -12.86 8.17 -3.57
C MET A 126 -13.55 7.26 -2.55
N LEU A 127 -14.80 7.58 -2.22
CA LEU A 127 -15.61 6.83 -1.26
C LEU A 127 -16.59 5.93 -2.00
N GLU A 128 -16.45 4.62 -1.84
CA GLU A 128 -17.33 3.62 -2.45
C GLU A 128 -18.18 2.91 -1.40
N LEU A 129 -19.46 2.80 -1.70
CA LEU A 129 -20.45 2.01 -0.97
C LEU A 129 -20.99 0.94 -1.89
N THR A 130 -21.17 -0.27 -1.37
CA THR A 130 -21.85 -1.37 -2.05
C THR A 130 -22.92 -1.98 -1.17
N ALA A 131 -23.91 -2.62 -1.79
CA ALA A 131 -24.97 -3.29 -1.08
C ALA A 131 -25.64 -4.37 -1.95
N PRO A 132 -26.23 -5.42 -1.32
CA PRO A 132 -26.95 -6.45 -2.04
C PRO A 132 -28.33 -5.98 -2.58
N SER A 133 -28.87 -4.85 -2.07
CA SER A 133 -30.09 -4.25 -2.59
C SER A 133 -30.00 -2.74 -2.68
N LYS A 134 -30.87 -2.16 -3.52
CA LYS A 134 -30.93 -0.70 -3.69
C LYS A 134 -31.37 0.01 -2.40
N GLU A 135 -32.33 -0.54 -1.68
CA GLU A 135 -32.88 0.03 -0.44
C GLU A 135 -31.79 0.12 0.64
N LEU A 136 -30.94 -0.92 0.74
CA LEU A 136 -29.82 -0.92 1.67
C LEU A 136 -28.74 0.09 1.24
N LEU A 137 -28.45 0.17 -0.06
CA LEU A 137 -27.53 1.19 -0.57
C LEU A 137 -28.05 2.61 -0.26
N ASP A 138 -29.33 2.89 -0.52
CA ASP A 138 -29.94 4.18 -0.25
C ASP A 138 -29.87 4.53 1.26
N THR A 139 -30.03 3.54 2.13
CA THR A 139 -29.86 3.70 3.58
C THR A 139 -28.41 4.08 3.96
N LYS A 140 -27.43 3.34 3.43
CA LYS A 140 -25.99 3.67 3.63
C LYS A 140 -25.65 5.06 3.12
N LEU A 141 -26.14 5.42 1.94
CA LEU A 141 -25.95 6.75 1.35
C LEU A 141 -26.50 7.86 2.25
N ALA A 142 -27.71 7.68 2.78
CA ALA A 142 -28.32 8.66 3.69
C ALA A 142 -27.47 8.88 4.95
N GLN A 143 -26.97 7.79 5.56
CA GLN A 143 -26.13 7.87 6.75
C GLN A 143 -24.82 8.62 6.49
N VAL A 144 -24.12 8.26 5.43
CA VAL A 144 -22.81 8.84 5.10
C VAL A 144 -22.96 10.30 4.66
N ASN A 145 -24.00 10.65 3.90
CA ASN A 145 -24.26 12.03 3.48
C ASN A 145 -24.47 12.98 4.66
N VAL A 146 -25.01 12.53 5.78
CA VAL A 146 -25.14 13.38 6.99
C VAL A 146 -23.76 13.85 7.46
N VAL A 147 -22.77 12.96 7.47
CA VAL A 147 -21.41 13.29 7.91
C VAL A 147 -20.69 14.13 6.85
N ILE A 148 -20.82 13.79 5.56
CA ILE A 148 -20.20 14.56 4.46
C ILE A 148 -20.68 16.00 4.51
N ASN A 149 -22.00 16.24 4.70
CA ASN A 149 -22.57 17.58 4.72
C ASN A 149 -22.12 18.43 5.93
N GLN A 150 -21.57 17.80 6.96
CA GLN A 150 -21.00 18.47 8.14
C GLN A 150 -19.49 18.71 8.02
N THR A 151 -18.86 18.09 7.02
CA THR A 151 -17.40 18.17 6.81
C THR A 151 -17.07 19.35 5.89
N PRO A 152 -16.04 20.15 6.20
CA PRO A 152 -15.54 21.19 5.29
C PRO A 152 -14.93 20.56 4.05
N ILE A 153 -15.68 20.46 2.96
CA ILE A 153 -15.21 19.97 1.67
C ILE A 153 -15.07 21.11 0.67
N ILE A 154 -14.18 20.97 -0.31
CA ILE A 154 -14.02 21.95 -1.41
C ILE A 154 -15.08 21.68 -2.48
N GLN A 155 -15.19 20.42 -2.90
CA GLN A 155 -16.10 19.96 -3.95
C GLN A 155 -16.33 18.47 -3.86
N GLN A 156 -17.42 17.99 -4.44
CA GLN A 156 -17.67 16.55 -4.63
C GLN A 156 -18.40 16.28 -5.95
N SER A 157 -18.23 15.07 -6.49
CA SER A 157 -18.99 14.61 -7.67
C SER A 157 -20.43 14.27 -7.34
N GLY A 158 -20.76 14.11 -6.07
CA GLY A 158 -21.93 13.37 -5.62
C GLY A 158 -21.77 11.88 -5.84
N PHE A 159 -22.68 11.07 -5.26
CA PHE A 159 -22.66 9.62 -5.42
C PHE A 159 -23.15 9.20 -6.80
N VAL A 160 -22.24 8.75 -7.66
CA VAL A 160 -22.56 8.17 -8.98
C VAL A 160 -22.84 6.69 -8.83
N GLN A 161 -23.93 6.20 -9.44
CA GLN A 161 -24.33 4.80 -9.38
C GLN A 161 -24.21 4.10 -10.74
N ASP A 162 -24.02 4.83 -11.83
CA ASP A 162 -23.83 4.24 -13.14
C ASP A 162 -22.40 3.71 -13.31
N ALA A 163 -22.29 2.50 -13.86
CA ALA A 163 -21.02 1.79 -14.00
C ALA A 163 -20.01 2.51 -14.92
N LYS A 164 -20.49 3.30 -15.89
CA LYS A 164 -19.63 4.03 -16.83
C LYS A 164 -18.89 5.16 -16.11
N THR A 165 -19.61 6.02 -15.40
CA THR A 165 -19.03 7.14 -14.64
C THR A 165 -18.14 6.62 -13.50
N ALA A 166 -18.60 5.61 -12.75
CA ALA A 166 -17.78 4.98 -11.72
C ALA A 166 -16.47 4.41 -12.31
N GLY A 167 -16.54 3.75 -13.48
CA GLY A 167 -15.36 3.24 -14.19
C GLY A 167 -14.39 4.34 -14.63
N ILE A 168 -14.91 5.53 -15.01
CA ILE A 168 -14.08 6.70 -15.32
C ILE A 168 -13.35 7.19 -14.05
N LEU A 169 -14.06 7.36 -12.93
CA LEU A 169 -13.45 7.79 -11.67
C LEU A 169 -12.37 6.80 -11.19
N TRP A 170 -12.62 5.48 -11.31
CA TRP A 170 -11.61 4.47 -10.99
C TRP A 170 -10.36 4.53 -11.87
N LYS A 171 -10.43 5.11 -13.09
CA LYS A 171 -9.23 5.36 -13.90
C LYS A 171 -8.27 6.33 -13.21
N ALA A 172 -8.78 7.30 -12.42
CA ALA A 172 -7.93 8.20 -11.64
C ALA A 172 -7.03 7.39 -10.71
N ARG A 173 -7.61 6.53 -9.86
CA ARG A 173 -6.84 5.73 -8.89
C ARG A 173 -5.88 4.75 -9.56
N LYS A 174 -6.35 4.03 -10.58
CA LYS A 174 -5.54 3.03 -11.30
C LYS A 174 -4.43 3.65 -12.16
N GLY A 175 -4.60 4.89 -12.60
CA GLY A 175 -3.64 5.59 -13.44
C GLY A 175 -2.45 6.21 -12.70
N VAL A 176 -2.55 6.42 -11.38
CA VAL A 176 -1.52 7.13 -10.60
C VAL A 176 -0.14 6.48 -10.73
N LEU A 177 -0.01 5.23 -10.30
CA LEU A 177 1.29 4.54 -10.30
C LEU A 177 1.92 4.43 -11.70
N PRO A 178 1.20 3.95 -12.74
CA PRO A 178 1.77 3.86 -14.09
C PRO A 178 2.21 5.22 -14.64
N THR A 179 1.47 6.28 -14.34
CA THR A 179 1.81 7.61 -14.84
C THR A 179 3.03 8.19 -14.15
N ILE A 180 3.10 8.15 -12.82
CA ILE A 180 4.27 8.62 -12.06
C ILE A 180 5.51 7.85 -12.49
N ALA A 181 5.40 6.54 -12.58
CA ALA A 181 6.50 5.69 -13.00
C ALA A 181 6.96 5.99 -14.44
N GLY A 182 6.01 6.24 -15.36
CA GLY A 182 6.31 6.59 -16.75
C GLY A 182 6.90 8.00 -16.93
N GLN A 183 6.70 8.90 -15.96
CA GLN A 183 7.22 10.28 -15.98
C GLN A 183 8.53 10.44 -15.20
N ARG A 184 9.03 9.37 -14.58
CA ARG A 184 10.26 9.42 -13.80
C ARG A 184 11.48 9.85 -14.64
N PRO A 185 12.52 10.44 -14.02
CA PRO A 185 13.78 10.73 -14.70
C PRO A 185 14.39 9.47 -15.32
N LEU A 186 14.99 9.60 -16.50
CA LEU A 186 15.69 8.49 -17.14
C LEU A 186 16.81 7.96 -16.23
N GLY A 187 16.96 6.64 -16.19
CA GLY A 187 17.94 5.95 -15.34
C GLY A 187 17.52 5.80 -13.88
N SER A 188 16.36 6.38 -13.46
CA SER A 188 15.84 6.16 -12.11
C SER A 188 14.98 4.91 -12.02
N THR A 189 14.92 4.31 -10.82
CA THR A 189 14.09 3.16 -10.49
C THR A 189 12.86 3.61 -9.72
N VAL A 190 11.74 2.92 -9.90
CA VAL A 190 10.51 3.18 -9.13
C VAL A 190 10.57 2.35 -7.84
N ILE A 191 10.52 3.03 -6.70
CA ILE A 191 10.32 2.41 -5.39
C ILE A 191 8.94 2.82 -4.89
N ILE A 192 8.12 1.81 -4.63
CA ILE A 192 6.83 1.99 -3.98
C ILE A 192 6.89 1.39 -2.58
N GLU A 193 6.62 2.22 -1.58
CA GLU A 193 6.50 1.79 -0.20
C GLU A 193 5.03 1.75 0.22
N ASP A 194 4.77 0.97 1.27
CA ASP A 194 3.43 0.57 1.66
C ASP A 194 3.40 0.42 3.19
N VAL A 195 2.74 1.35 3.86
CA VAL A 195 2.70 1.38 5.32
C VAL A 195 1.28 1.47 5.84
N ALA A 196 1.08 1.01 7.07
CA ALA A 196 -0.16 1.23 7.80
C ALA A 196 0.11 1.77 9.20
N VAL A 197 -0.78 2.67 9.63
CA VAL A 197 -0.85 3.21 10.99
C VAL A 197 -2.31 3.20 11.45
N GLN A 198 -2.56 3.49 12.73
CA GLN A 198 -3.92 3.83 13.15
C GLN A 198 -4.41 5.02 12.33
N ILE A 199 -5.64 4.97 11.86
CA ILE A 199 -6.19 5.93 10.89
C ILE A 199 -6.08 7.38 11.38
N GLU A 200 -6.19 7.61 12.68
CA GLU A 200 -6.08 8.91 13.32
C GLU A 200 -4.68 9.52 13.18
N HIS A 201 -3.66 8.69 12.97
CA HIS A 201 -2.28 9.13 12.80
C HIS A 201 -1.94 9.50 11.35
N LEU A 202 -2.79 9.16 10.37
CA LEU A 202 -2.50 9.42 8.95
C LEU A 202 -2.17 10.88 8.63
N PRO A 203 -2.90 11.90 9.14
CA PRO A 203 -2.57 13.29 8.82
C PRO A 203 -1.16 13.68 9.25
N ALA A 204 -0.77 13.27 10.45
CA ALA A 204 0.56 13.56 10.99
C ALA A 204 1.65 12.78 10.25
N LEU A 205 1.42 11.49 9.96
CA LEU A 205 2.36 10.68 9.18
C LEU A 205 2.58 11.26 7.78
N ILE A 206 1.51 11.65 7.07
CA ILE A 206 1.61 12.22 5.72
C ILE A 206 2.37 13.56 5.76
N SER A 207 2.13 14.37 6.78
CA SER A 207 2.87 15.64 6.98
C SER A 207 4.37 15.38 7.20
N ASP A 208 4.72 14.46 8.09
CA ASP A 208 6.13 14.09 8.34
C ASP A 208 6.81 13.49 7.10
N LEU A 209 6.10 12.64 6.35
CA LEU A 209 6.62 12.08 5.09
C LEU A 209 6.90 13.17 4.06
N ARG A 210 6.01 14.16 3.92
CA ARG A 210 6.23 15.29 3.00
C ARG A 210 7.45 16.11 3.39
N LEU A 211 7.64 16.40 4.67
CA LEU A 211 8.85 17.07 5.16
C LEU A 211 10.11 16.25 4.86
N MET A 212 10.07 14.94 5.09
CA MET A 212 11.17 14.03 4.78
C MET A 212 11.48 13.99 3.27
N PHE A 213 10.45 13.99 2.41
CA PHE A 213 10.64 14.05 0.95
C PHE A 213 11.27 15.37 0.52
N GLU A 214 10.89 16.48 1.14
CA GLU A 214 11.48 17.79 0.88
C GLU A 214 12.95 17.82 1.32
N GLU A 215 13.26 17.44 2.55
CA GLU A 215 14.61 17.39 3.11
C GLU A 215 15.56 16.49 2.31
N LEU A 216 15.05 15.36 1.82
CA LEU A 216 15.82 14.40 1.03
C LEU A 216 15.66 14.59 -0.49
N SER A 217 15.07 15.71 -0.92
CA SER A 217 14.93 16.06 -2.34
C SER A 217 14.18 15.03 -3.20
N TYR A 218 13.13 14.39 -2.63
CA TYR A 218 12.19 13.55 -3.35
C TYR A 218 10.91 14.33 -3.72
N GLN A 219 11.07 15.44 -4.45
CA GLN A 219 10.01 16.43 -4.72
C GLN A 219 8.79 15.89 -5.48
N ASN A 220 8.93 14.77 -6.20
CA ASN A 220 7.85 14.16 -6.97
C ASN A 220 7.25 12.91 -6.28
N ALA A 221 7.46 12.77 -4.98
CA ALA A 221 6.91 11.66 -4.22
C ALA A 221 5.38 11.85 -4.01
N ALA A 222 4.57 11.08 -4.72
CA ALA A 222 3.13 11.10 -4.59
C ALA A 222 2.66 10.13 -3.51
N ILE A 223 1.61 10.51 -2.79
CA ILE A 223 1.00 9.71 -1.72
C ILE A 223 -0.44 9.37 -2.12
N PHE A 224 -0.79 8.09 -2.07
CA PHE A 224 -2.13 7.58 -2.29
C PHE A 224 -2.36 6.33 -1.43
N GLY A 225 -3.59 5.85 -1.31
CA GLY A 225 -3.79 4.60 -0.57
C GLY A 225 -5.17 4.37 -0.02
N HIS A 226 -5.29 3.31 0.77
CA HIS A 226 -6.52 2.78 1.34
C HIS A 226 -6.75 3.35 2.74
N VAL A 227 -7.15 4.62 2.82
CA VAL A 227 -7.16 5.36 4.09
C VAL A 227 -8.14 4.81 5.11
N LEU A 228 -9.21 4.13 4.68
CA LEU A 228 -10.12 3.42 5.58
C LEU A 228 -9.40 2.36 6.45
N ALA A 229 -8.33 1.77 5.90
CA ALA A 229 -7.50 0.78 6.59
C ALA A 229 -6.23 1.39 7.24
N GLY A 230 -6.12 2.73 7.31
CA GLY A 230 -4.91 3.39 7.79
C GLY A 230 -3.68 3.16 6.91
N ASN A 231 -3.87 2.70 5.67
CA ASN A 231 -2.81 2.28 4.76
C ASN A 231 -2.58 3.32 3.66
N ILE A 232 -1.34 3.71 3.48
CA ILE A 232 -0.89 4.58 2.39
C ILE A 232 0.28 3.98 1.65
N HIS A 233 0.36 4.31 0.37
CA HIS A 233 1.50 4.08 -0.50
C HIS A 233 2.14 5.41 -0.86
N PHE A 234 3.45 5.38 -1.09
CA PHE A 234 4.14 6.50 -1.72
C PHE A 234 5.16 5.98 -2.74
N VAL A 235 5.51 6.84 -3.69
CA VAL A 235 6.44 6.50 -4.77
C VAL A 235 7.59 7.49 -4.76
N ILE A 236 8.82 6.96 -4.69
CA ILE A 236 10.07 7.71 -4.91
C ILE A 236 10.82 7.12 -6.10
N THR A 237 11.68 7.93 -6.72
CA THR A 237 12.37 7.54 -7.96
C THR A 237 13.88 7.77 -7.87
N PRO A 238 14.61 7.02 -7.02
CA PRO A 238 16.06 7.14 -6.92
C PRO A 238 16.78 6.60 -8.17
N ASN A 239 17.97 7.13 -8.45
CA ASN A 239 18.88 6.58 -9.44
C ASN A 239 19.98 5.77 -8.74
N PHE A 240 19.90 4.45 -8.82
CA PHE A 240 20.84 3.55 -8.13
C PHE A 240 22.21 3.43 -8.79
N THR A 241 22.40 4.00 -9.99
CA THR A 241 23.72 4.09 -10.61
C THR A 241 24.54 5.28 -10.06
N ASN A 242 23.88 6.21 -9.34
CA ASN A 242 24.53 7.37 -8.72
C ASN A 242 24.80 7.08 -7.24
N PRO A 243 26.08 7.05 -6.78
CA PRO A 243 26.43 6.76 -5.40
C PRO A 243 25.83 7.75 -4.37
N GLU A 244 25.66 9.02 -4.72
CA GLU A 244 25.06 10.03 -3.83
C GLU A 244 23.57 9.77 -3.63
N GLU A 245 22.87 9.37 -4.69
CA GLU A 245 21.46 9.00 -4.62
C GLU A 245 21.25 7.68 -3.87
N LEU A 246 22.17 6.75 -4.01
CA LEU A 246 22.15 5.51 -3.24
C LEU A 246 22.30 5.80 -1.73
N GLN A 247 23.22 6.67 -1.33
CA GLN A 247 23.37 7.10 0.06
C GLN A 247 22.14 7.88 0.56
N ARG A 248 21.52 8.69 -0.31
CA ARG A 248 20.27 9.40 0.00
C ARG A 248 19.13 8.42 0.25
N TYR A 249 19.04 7.37 -0.57
CA TYR A 249 18.05 6.30 -0.41
C TYR A 249 18.26 5.53 0.91
N ASP A 250 19.49 5.20 1.26
CA ASP A 250 19.80 4.55 2.54
C ASP A 250 19.36 5.41 3.74
N LYS A 251 19.69 6.71 3.74
CA LYS A 251 19.25 7.66 4.77
C LYS A 251 17.71 7.73 4.85
N PHE A 252 17.06 7.75 3.68
CA PHE A 252 15.60 7.75 3.61
C PHE A 252 15.02 6.50 4.26
N MET A 253 15.51 5.31 3.91
CA MET A 253 15.00 4.04 4.44
C MET A 253 15.14 3.96 5.96
N HIS A 254 16.27 4.39 6.52
CA HIS A 254 16.46 4.44 7.97
C HIS A 254 15.52 5.45 8.65
N ALA A 255 15.41 6.66 8.15
CA ALA A 255 14.54 7.70 8.71
C ALA A 255 13.05 7.30 8.59
N PHE A 256 12.66 6.77 7.45
CA PHE A 256 11.30 6.32 7.17
C PHE A 256 10.88 5.15 8.08
N THR A 257 11.73 4.15 8.22
CA THR A 257 11.42 2.99 9.05
C THR A 257 11.35 3.34 10.53
N ASP A 258 12.22 4.23 11.02
CA ASP A 258 12.16 4.77 12.37
C ASP A 258 10.86 5.57 12.60
N LEU A 259 10.51 6.44 11.67
CA LEU A 259 9.28 7.23 11.71
C LEU A 259 8.05 6.34 11.86
N VAL A 260 7.90 5.34 10.97
CA VAL A 260 6.72 4.48 10.96
C VAL A 260 6.69 3.53 12.15
N ALA A 261 7.79 2.83 12.43
CA ALA A 261 7.81 1.78 13.45
C ALA A 261 7.87 2.36 14.87
N ASN A 262 8.68 3.38 15.11
CA ASN A 262 8.92 3.90 16.46
C ASN A 262 7.99 5.07 16.82
N LYS A 263 7.86 6.10 15.97
CA LYS A 263 7.01 7.25 16.27
C LYS A 263 5.52 6.89 16.18
N TYR A 264 5.10 6.20 15.11
CA TYR A 264 3.68 5.89 14.87
C TYR A 264 3.26 4.49 15.27
N GLN A 265 4.20 3.61 15.69
CA GLN A 265 3.93 2.21 16.05
C GLN A 265 3.21 1.44 14.92
N GLY A 266 3.46 1.87 13.69
CA GLY A 266 2.83 1.34 12.47
C GLY A 266 3.47 0.06 11.96
N SER A 267 3.01 -0.37 10.79
CA SER A 267 3.56 -1.46 10.01
C SER A 267 4.37 -0.92 8.84
N LEU A 268 5.58 -1.44 8.66
CA LEU A 268 6.46 -1.09 7.54
C LEU A 268 6.00 -1.68 6.21
N LYS A 269 5.12 -2.68 6.25
CA LYS A 269 4.44 -3.24 5.08
C LYS A 269 3.00 -3.61 5.44
N ALA A 270 2.06 -2.88 4.86
CA ALA A 270 0.65 -3.10 5.10
C ALA A 270 0.13 -4.34 4.34
N GLU A 271 0.42 -4.43 3.02
CA GLU A 271 -0.15 -5.45 2.13
C GLU A 271 0.86 -6.04 1.11
N HIS A 272 1.98 -5.35 0.80
CA HIS A 272 2.89 -5.79 -0.26
C HIS A 272 3.95 -6.81 0.19
N GLY A 273 3.98 -7.17 1.47
CA GLY A 273 5.00 -8.05 2.04
C GLY A 273 6.35 -7.34 2.27
N SER A 274 7.24 -7.95 3.07
CA SER A 274 8.52 -7.32 3.43
C SER A 274 9.44 -7.15 2.24
N GLY A 275 9.61 -8.19 1.42
CA GLY A 275 10.61 -8.21 0.38
C GLY A 275 12.03 -7.95 0.92
N ARG A 276 13.02 -7.96 0.04
CA ARG A 276 14.42 -7.66 0.39
C ARG A 276 14.62 -6.22 0.89
N ASN A 277 13.73 -5.32 0.46
CA ASN A 277 13.83 -3.90 0.77
C ASN A 277 13.56 -3.58 2.23
N VAL A 278 12.60 -4.25 2.85
CA VAL A 278 12.17 -4.00 4.24
C VAL A 278 12.64 -5.08 5.22
N ALA A 279 13.06 -6.26 4.73
CA ALA A 279 13.59 -7.31 5.59
C ALA A 279 14.67 -6.86 6.59
N PRO A 280 15.63 -5.94 6.24
CA PRO A 280 16.62 -5.42 7.18
C PRO A 280 16.02 -4.68 8.39
N PHE A 281 14.83 -4.16 8.24
CA PHE A 281 14.16 -3.32 9.25
C PHE A 281 13.11 -4.08 10.07
N ALA A 282 12.95 -5.39 9.86
CA ALA A 282 12.01 -6.21 10.61
C ALA A 282 12.27 -6.16 12.12
N LEU A 283 13.56 -6.12 12.53
CA LEU A 283 13.93 -5.98 13.94
C LEU A 283 13.45 -4.64 14.54
N VAL A 284 13.52 -3.55 13.76
CA VAL A 284 13.07 -2.21 14.21
C VAL A 284 11.57 -2.22 14.47
N GLU A 285 10.80 -2.85 13.61
CA GLU A 285 9.34 -2.91 13.76
C GLU A 285 8.88 -3.86 14.86
N TRP A 286 9.50 -5.04 14.94
CA TRP A 286 8.99 -6.14 15.76
C TRP A 286 9.68 -6.28 17.12
N GLY A 287 10.84 -5.64 17.30
CA GLY A 287 11.69 -5.83 18.48
C GLY A 287 12.32 -7.23 18.54
N GLN A 288 13.29 -7.38 19.44
CA GLN A 288 14.13 -8.57 19.51
C GLN A 288 13.33 -9.86 19.75
N GLN A 289 12.36 -9.83 20.65
CA GLN A 289 11.62 -11.04 21.04
C GLN A 289 10.78 -11.62 19.88
N CYS A 290 10.03 -10.78 19.16
CA CYS A 290 9.27 -11.23 17.99
C CYS A 290 10.19 -11.65 16.85
N TRP A 291 11.28 -10.92 16.63
CA TRP A 291 12.26 -11.21 15.59
C TRP A 291 12.94 -12.58 15.83
N ASP A 292 13.30 -12.90 17.08
CA ASP A 292 13.86 -14.21 17.44
C ASP A 292 12.85 -15.34 17.22
N ILE A 293 11.56 -15.11 17.55
CA ILE A 293 10.50 -16.09 17.30
C ILE A 293 10.31 -16.29 15.78
N MET A 294 10.35 -15.24 14.98
CA MET A 294 10.24 -15.35 13.52
C MET A 294 11.40 -16.15 12.94
N TRP A 295 12.63 -15.99 13.45
CA TRP A 295 13.77 -16.80 13.05
C TRP A 295 13.61 -18.27 13.46
N GLN A 296 13.11 -18.57 14.67
CA GLN A 296 12.79 -19.93 15.08
C GLN A 296 11.75 -20.58 14.15
N ILE A 297 10.74 -19.83 13.71
CA ILE A 297 9.77 -20.31 12.72
C ILE A 297 10.48 -20.60 11.38
N LYS A 298 11.31 -19.67 10.88
CA LYS A 298 12.08 -19.86 9.64
C LYS A 298 12.95 -21.11 9.72
N GLU A 299 13.71 -21.27 10.78
CA GLU A 299 14.62 -22.40 10.98
C GLU A 299 13.88 -23.73 11.15
N LEU A 300 12.66 -23.72 11.72
CA LEU A 300 11.81 -24.91 11.82
C LEU A 300 11.32 -25.40 10.45
N PHE A 301 10.88 -24.48 9.58
CA PHE A 301 10.36 -24.82 8.26
C PHE A 301 11.47 -25.02 7.21
N ASP A 302 12.55 -24.28 7.33
CA ASP A 302 13.65 -24.26 6.36
C ASP A 302 15.02 -24.18 7.07
N PRO A 303 15.45 -25.29 7.69
CA PRO A 303 16.69 -25.32 8.47
C PRO A 303 17.96 -25.06 7.66
N GLN A 304 17.89 -25.20 6.34
CA GLN A 304 19.01 -24.94 5.43
C GLN A 304 18.96 -23.54 4.79
N ASN A 305 17.91 -22.77 5.10
CA ASN A 305 17.68 -21.44 4.53
C ASN A 305 17.74 -21.40 2.99
N ILE A 306 17.08 -22.36 2.33
CA ILE A 306 17.02 -22.49 0.87
C ILE A 306 15.81 -21.73 0.29
N LEU A 307 14.70 -21.71 1.04
CA LEU A 307 13.44 -21.14 0.60
C LEU A 307 13.50 -19.62 0.66
N ASN A 308 13.64 -18.99 -0.49
CA ASN A 308 13.61 -17.54 -0.71
C ASN A 308 14.34 -16.74 0.39
N PRO A 309 15.67 -16.96 0.59
CA PRO A 309 16.41 -16.36 1.69
C PRO A 309 16.40 -14.81 1.58
N ASP A 310 16.49 -14.16 2.73
CA ASP A 310 16.61 -12.71 2.86
C ASP A 310 15.38 -11.88 2.38
N VAL A 311 14.20 -12.50 2.28
CA VAL A 311 13.01 -11.81 1.79
C VAL A 311 12.11 -11.32 2.91
N LYS A 312 11.83 -12.12 3.93
CA LYS A 312 11.02 -11.71 5.11
C LYS A 312 11.88 -11.26 6.27
N LEU A 313 12.98 -11.96 6.45
CA LEU A 313 13.97 -11.75 7.51
C LEU A 313 15.35 -11.83 6.90
N THR A 314 16.26 -11.00 7.38
CA THR A 314 17.68 -11.05 7.03
C THR A 314 18.54 -10.67 8.23
N ARG A 315 19.76 -11.17 8.27
CA ARG A 315 20.80 -10.75 9.22
C ARG A 315 21.72 -9.66 8.61
N ASP A 316 21.55 -9.37 7.32
CA ASP A 316 22.24 -8.29 6.62
C ASP A 316 21.42 -7.00 6.71
N ASN A 317 21.86 -6.10 7.58
CA ASN A 317 21.21 -4.80 7.79
C ASN A 317 21.42 -3.81 6.63
N THR A 318 22.25 -4.18 5.64
CA THR A 318 22.52 -3.38 4.45
C THR A 318 21.90 -3.96 3.17
N LEU A 319 21.13 -5.03 3.29
CA LEU A 319 20.57 -5.78 2.16
C LEU A 319 19.80 -4.90 1.17
N HIS A 320 19.08 -3.88 1.66
CA HIS A 320 18.34 -2.92 0.84
C HIS A 320 19.23 -2.08 -0.09
N MET A 321 20.54 -2.11 0.14
CA MET A 321 21.55 -1.42 -0.68
C MET A 321 22.22 -2.35 -1.71
N HIS A 322 21.89 -3.65 -1.69
CA HIS A 322 22.59 -4.65 -2.50
C HIS A 322 21.70 -5.20 -3.62
N SER A 323 22.33 -5.53 -4.75
CA SER A 323 21.65 -6.14 -5.90
C SER A 323 20.42 -5.34 -6.35
N LEU A 324 20.54 -4.03 -6.31
CA LEU A 324 19.50 -3.11 -6.75
C LEU A 324 19.33 -3.19 -8.26
N LYS A 325 18.07 -3.03 -8.70
CA LYS A 325 17.77 -2.99 -10.13
C LYS A 325 18.20 -1.66 -10.72
N GLU A 326 19.29 -1.67 -11.45
CA GLU A 326 19.74 -0.53 -12.24
C GLU A 326 18.90 -0.42 -13.52
N SER A 327 18.50 0.80 -13.86
CA SER A 327 17.78 1.09 -15.11
C SER A 327 18.74 1.69 -16.11
N SER A 328 19.37 0.84 -16.95
CA SER A 328 20.23 1.31 -18.04
C SER A 328 19.42 2.05 -19.09
N ALA A 329 19.86 3.24 -19.49
CA ALA A 329 19.23 4.00 -20.56
C ALA A 329 19.44 3.30 -21.90
N VAL A 330 18.37 3.00 -22.62
CA VAL A 330 18.36 2.35 -23.94
C VAL A 330 17.71 3.27 -24.97
N ASP A 331 16.47 3.67 -24.74
CA ASP A 331 15.69 4.55 -25.60
C ASP A 331 14.63 5.26 -24.75
N PRO A 332 14.41 6.58 -24.91
CA PRO A 332 13.49 7.35 -24.05
C PRO A 332 12.05 6.82 -24.03
N LEU A 333 11.61 6.13 -25.07
CA LEU A 333 10.28 5.51 -25.10
C LEU A 333 10.26 4.19 -24.33
N ILE A 334 11.30 3.36 -24.51
CA ILE A 334 11.44 2.06 -23.84
C ILE A 334 11.67 2.27 -22.33
N ASP A 335 12.48 3.25 -21.98
CA ASP A 335 12.89 3.54 -20.61
C ASP A 335 11.73 4.04 -19.71
N LYS A 336 10.60 4.41 -20.30
CA LYS A 336 9.34 4.65 -19.56
C LYS A 336 8.72 3.38 -19.00
N CYS A 337 9.09 2.20 -19.48
CA CYS A 337 8.58 0.93 -19.00
C CYS A 337 9.04 0.68 -17.55
N MET A 338 8.11 0.39 -16.65
CA MET A 338 8.36 -0.04 -15.27
C MET A 338 8.02 -1.51 -15.03
N GLU A 339 7.74 -2.27 -16.09
CA GLU A 339 7.39 -3.68 -16.04
C GLU A 339 6.10 -4.01 -15.24
N CYS A 340 5.17 -3.06 -15.13
CA CYS A 340 3.91 -3.25 -14.40
C CYS A 340 2.93 -4.25 -15.06
N GLY A 341 3.11 -4.61 -16.34
CA GLY A 341 2.25 -5.58 -17.05
C GLY A 341 0.92 -5.03 -17.54
N PHE A 342 0.54 -3.77 -17.33
CA PHE A 342 -0.74 -3.22 -17.80
C PHE A 342 -0.92 -3.25 -19.31
N CYS A 343 0.16 -3.31 -20.10
CA CYS A 343 0.09 -3.48 -21.54
C CYS A 343 -0.17 -4.93 -22.00
N GLU A 344 0.04 -5.94 -21.15
CA GLU A 344 -0.08 -7.35 -21.53
C GLU A 344 -1.49 -7.74 -21.99
N PRO A 345 -2.59 -7.32 -21.35
CA PRO A 345 -3.94 -7.64 -21.80
C PRO A 345 -4.28 -7.15 -23.21
N VAL A 346 -3.65 -6.03 -23.64
CA VAL A 346 -3.89 -5.39 -24.93
C VAL A 346 -2.76 -5.62 -25.94
N CYS A 347 -1.75 -6.41 -25.57
CA CYS A 347 -0.61 -6.69 -26.44
C CYS A 347 -1.03 -7.45 -27.71
N PRO A 348 -0.74 -6.94 -28.91
CA PRO A 348 -1.09 -7.64 -30.17
C PRO A 348 -0.52 -9.05 -30.28
N SER A 349 0.65 -9.30 -29.66
CA SER A 349 1.33 -10.60 -29.72
C SER A 349 0.94 -11.56 -28.57
N ARG A 350 0.03 -11.18 -27.68
CA ARG A 350 -0.32 -11.92 -26.47
C ARG A 350 -0.63 -13.40 -26.66
N LYS A 351 -1.27 -13.76 -27.78
CA LYS A 351 -1.65 -15.15 -28.07
C LYS A 351 -0.76 -15.81 -29.12
N LEU A 352 0.24 -15.09 -29.65
CA LEU A 352 1.10 -15.55 -30.73
C LEU A 352 2.54 -15.78 -30.26
N SER A 353 3.01 -14.99 -29.29
CA SER A 353 4.36 -15.06 -28.76
C SER A 353 4.38 -14.62 -27.29
N LEU A 354 5.58 -14.43 -26.73
CA LEU A 354 5.78 -13.91 -25.38
C LEU A 354 5.14 -12.51 -25.21
N THR A 355 4.71 -12.21 -23.99
CA THR A 355 4.26 -10.86 -23.63
C THR A 355 5.43 -9.88 -23.52
N PRO A 356 5.20 -8.55 -23.52
CA PRO A 356 6.27 -7.56 -23.39
C PRO A 356 7.18 -7.82 -22.17
N ARG A 357 6.60 -8.23 -21.04
CA ARG A 357 7.35 -8.49 -19.81
C ARG A 357 8.16 -9.80 -19.85
N GLN A 358 7.78 -10.74 -20.68
CA GLN A 358 8.49 -12.01 -20.87
C GLN A 358 9.63 -11.93 -21.90
N ARG A 359 9.70 -10.87 -22.67
CA ARG A 359 10.73 -10.57 -23.67
C ARG A 359 11.87 -9.74 -23.09
#